data_dc6de0a656448ad5b0a5b67372b85650
#
_entry.id   dc6de0a656448ad5b0a5b67372b85650
#
_cell.length_a   1.000
_cell.length_b   1.000
_cell.length_c   1.000
_cell.angle_alpha   90.00
_cell.angle_beta   90.00
_cell.angle_gamma   90.00
#
_symmetry.space_group_name_H-M   'P 1'
#
loop_
_entity.id
_entity.type
_entity.pdbx_description
1 polymer ?
#
loop_
_entity_poly.entity_id
_entity_poly.type
_entity_poly.pdbx_seq_one_letter_code
_entity_poly.pdbx_strand_id
1 'polypeptide(L)'
;AMMEEPGGTALVEESIAEALDFRRAMRKVDEEWGADWWFKVWGPDDLSEEGIEEREAWMLKPGERWHGFGKLAKGFNLLDPIKATIITPGLDVDGDFADDFGIPAAIVTKYLAEHGVIVEKCGLYSFFIMFTIGITKGRWNTLVTALQQFKDDYDKNQPLWRILPEFCAKAPRYERVGLRDLCQQIHDMYKANDVA
;
A
#
# COMPACT_ATOMS: atom_id res chain seq x y z
N ALA A 1 26.38 -18.05 1.98
CA ALA A 1 27.52 -17.73 2.84
C ALA A 1 27.24 -16.50 3.74
N MET A 2 26.88 -15.34 3.16
CA MET A 2 26.67 -14.11 3.95
C MET A 2 25.41 -14.13 4.83
N MET A 3 24.45 -14.96 4.51
CA MET A 3 23.19 -15.11 5.27
C MET A 3 23.25 -16.18 6.37
N GLU A 4 24.30 -16.99 6.40
CA GLU A 4 24.45 -18.08 7.36
C GLU A 4 25.34 -17.70 8.57
N GLU A 5 25.93 -16.50 8.56
CA GLU A 5 26.69 -15.98 9.71
C GLU A 5 25.77 -15.19 10.66
N PRO A 6 26.10 -15.12 11.96
CA PRO A 6 25.27 -14.41 12.95
C PRO A 6 24.87 -13.00 12.55
N GLY A 7 25.74 -12.29 11.81
CA GLY A 7 25.46 -10.95 11.32
C GLY A 7 24.41 -10.90 10.19
N GLY A 8 24.31 -11.93 9.35
CA GLY A 8 23.31 -12.03 8.30
C GLY A 8 21.91 -12.27 8.84
N THR A 9 21.80 -13.12 9.87
CA THR A 9 20.52 -13.39 10.55
C THR A 9 19.99 -12.12 11.22
N ALA A 10 20.84 -11.37 11.93
CA ALA A 10 20.44 -10.13 12.59
C ALA A 10 19.89 -9.08 11.59
N LEU A 11 20.49 -8.96 10.40
CA LEU A 11 20.01 -8.04 9.36
C LEU A 11 18.64 -8.44 8.79
N VAL A 12 18.36 -9.73 8.68
CA VAL A 12 17.05 -10.23 8.25
C VAL A 12 16.01 -9.99 9.33
N GLU A 13 16.33 -10.28 10.59
CA GLU A 13 15.47 -10.02 11.74
C GLU A 13 15.13 -8.54 11.89
N GLU A 14 16.11 -7.64 11.69
CA GLU A 14 15.88 -6.20 11.66
C GLU A 14 14.90 -5.79 10.53
N SER A 15 15.05 -6.34 9.32
CA SER A 15 14.14 -6.06 8.21
C SER A 15 12.71 -6.53 8.50
N ILE A 16 12.55 -7.68 9.15
CA ILE A 16 11.25 -8.19 9.58
C ILE A 16 10.65 -7.27 10.65
N ALA A 17 11.43 -6.88 11.67
CA ALA A 17 10.98 -5.99 12.72
C ALA A 17 10.49 -4.64 12.16
N GLU A 18 11.25 -4.02 11.27
CA GLU A 18 10.85 -2.77 10.61
C GLU A 18 9.56 -2.93 9.78
N ALA A 19 9.37 -4.06 9.11
CA ALA A 19 8.15 -4.35 8.36
C ALA A 19 6.94 -4.51 9.28
N LEU A 20 7.11 -5.15 10.44
CA LEU A 20 6.05 -5.30 11.44
C LEU A 20 5.71 -3.96 12.10
N ASP A 21 6.72 -3.14 12.41
CA ASP A 21 6.52 -1.80 12.96
C ASP A 21 5.80 -0.87 11.99
N PHE A 22 6.11 -0.96 10.70
CA PHE A 22 5.35 -0.26 9.65
C PHE A 22 3.87 -0.67 9.65
N ARG A 23 3.58 -1.98 9.72
CA ARG A 23 2.20 -2.48 9.76
C ARG A 23 1.45 -2.00 11.02
N ARG A 24 2.13 -1.97 12.18
CA ARG A 24 1.59 -1.38 13.41
C ARG A 24 1.27 0.10 13.24
N ALA A 25 2.19 0.85 12.62
CA ALA A 25 1.98 2.27 12.36
C ALA A 25 0.79 2.54 11.42
N MET A 26 0.66 1.76 10.34
CA MET A 26 -0.48 1.87 9.42
C MET A 26 -1.81 1.55 10.09
N ARG A 27 -1.83 0.55 10.96
CA ARG A 27 -3.02 0.21 11.76
C ARG A 27 -3.40 1.32 12.73
N LYS A 28 -2.42 1.93 13.41
CA LYS A 28 -2.65 3.09 14.26
C LYS A 28 -3.29 4.25 13.50
N VAL A 29 -2.83 4.53 12.30
CA VAL A 29 -3.43 5.57 11.45
C VAL A 29 -4.87 5.20 11.08
N ASP A 30 -5.14 3.94 10.74
CA ASP A 30 -6.50 3.43 10.46
C ASP A 30 -7.43 3.61 11.68
N GLU A 31 -6.96 3.32 12.88
CA GLU A 31 -7.70 3.51 14.13
C GLU A 31 -7.95 4.99 14.45
N GLU A 32 -6.95 5.86 14.24
CA GLU A 32 -7.05 7.29 14.52
C GLU A 32 -7.98 8.02 13.54
N TRP A 33 -7.98 7.64 12.27
CA TRP A 33 -8.78 8.27 11.22
C TRP A 33 -10.13 7.56 11.00
N GLY A 34 -10.25 6.29 11.40
CA GLY A 34 -11.46 5.49 11.26
C GLY A 34 -11.95 5.39 9.81
N ALA A 35 -13.23 5.68 9.59
CA ALA A 35 -13.85 5.58 8.27
C ALA A 35 -13.27 6.56 7.22
N ASP A 36 -12.52 7.57 7.66
CA ASP A 36 -11.89 8.53 6.74
C ASP A 36 -10.57 8.03 6.17
N TRP A 37 -10.02 6.93 6.69
CA TRP A 37 -8.78 6.34 6.18
C TRP A 37 -9.03 5.27 5.13
N TRP A 38 -8.15 5.20 4.12
CA TRP A 38 -8.33 4.29 2.99
C TRP A 38 -7.21 3.26 2.80
N PHE A 39 -5.98 3.64 3.17
CA PHE A 39 -4.82 2.83 2.85
C PHE A 39 -4.65 1.71 3.86
N LYS A 40 -4.79 0.46 3.39
CA LYS A 40 -4.61 -0.72 4.23
C LYS A 40 -3.44 -1.55 3.74
N VAL A 41 -2.70 -2.12 4.68
CA VAL A 41 -1.66 -3.08 4.33
C VAL A 41 -2.30 -4.46 4.24
N TRP A 42 -2.25 -5.04 3.06
CA TRP A 42 -2.83 -6.36 2.81
C TRP A 42 -2.22 -7.44 3.69
N GLY A 43 -3.03 -8.29 4.27
CA GLY A 43 -2.63 -9.37 5.17
C GLY A 43 -3.83 -10.02 5.84
N PRO A 44 -3.62 -10.94 6.79
CA PRO A 44 -4.69 -11.56 7.56
C PRO A 44 -5.58 -10.54 8.28
N ASP A 45 -6.90 -10.73 8.18
CA ASP A 45 -7.90 -9.82 8.78
C ASP A 45 -7.86 -9.86 10.33
N ASP A 46 -7.53 -11.01 10.88
CA ASP A 46 -7.51 -11.30 12.32
C ASP A 46 -6.13 -11.14 12.98
N LEU A 47 -5.19 -10.51 12.27
CA LEU A 47 -3.83 -10.31 12.77
C LEU A 47 -3.84 -9.41 14.01
N SER A 48 -3.77 -10.01 15.20
CA SER A 48 -3.73 -9.28 16.46
C SER A 48 -2.38 -8.60 16.70
N GLU A 49 -2.35 -7.60 17.58
CA GLU A 49 -1.11 -6.92 17.97
C GLU A 49 -0.13 -7.90 18.62
N GLU A 50 -0.63 -8.78 19.47
CA GLU A 50 0.16 -9.79 20.16
C GLU A 50 0.65 -10.92 19.23
N GLY A 51 -0.15 -11.25 18.21
CA GLY A 51 0.16 -12.33 17.25
C GLY A 51 0.97 -11.87 16.02
N ILE A 52 1.23 -10.60 15.86
CA ILE A 52 1.88 -10.08 14.64
C ILE A 52 3.29 -10.62 14.40
N GLU A 53 3.98 -11.03 15.46
CA GLU A 53 5.32 -11.62 15.40
C GLU A 53 5.28 -13.15 15.22
N GLU A 54 4.13 -13.77 15.43
CA GLU A 54 3.97 -15.20 15.33
C GLU A 54 3.94 -15.64 13.86
N ARG A 55 4.79 -16.60 13.51
CA ARG A 55 4.88 -17.12 12.13
C ARG A 55 3.55 -17.69 11.65
N GLU A 56 2.81 -18.33 12.53
CA GLU A 56 1.53 -18.97 12.28
C GLU A 56 0.44 -17.98 11.86
N ALA A 57 0.52 -16.75 12.34
CA ALA A 57 -0.42 -15.67 11.98
C ALA A 57 -0.32 -15.27 10.50
N TRP A 58 0.82 -15.54 9.86
CA TRP A 58 1.07 -15.21 8.45
C TRP A 58 0.80 -16.37 7.49
N MET A 59 0.41 -17.53 8.02
CA MET A 59 0.11 -18.69 7.19
C MET A 59 -1.21 -18.52 6.44
N LEU A 60 -1.17 -18.82 5.14
CA LEU A 60 -2.36 -18.84 4.29
C LEU A 60 -3.17 -20.09 4.61
N LYS A 61 -4.39 -19.92 5.10
CA LYS A 61 -5.33 -21.02 5.33
C LYS A 61 -6.30 -21.09 4.14
N PRO A 62 -6.59 -22.29 3.59
CA PRO A 62 -7.48 -22.44 2.44
C PRO A 62 -8.84 -21.78 2.66
N GLY A 63 -9.28 -20.95 1.71
CA GLY A 63 -10.61 -20.32 1.73
C GLY A 63 -10.73 -19.07 2.57
N GLU A 64 -9.65 -18.56 3.14
CA GLU A 64 -9.69 -17.23 3.79
C GLU A 64 -9.92 -16.12 2.77
N ARG A 65 -10.81 -15.20 3.11
CA ARG A 65 -11.28 -14.16 2.18
C ARG A 65 -10.20 -13.15 1.82
N TRP A 66 -9.31 -12.82 2.75
CA TRP A 66 -8.30 -11.77 2.54
C TRP A 66 -7.31 -12.09 1.39
N HIS A 67 -7.11 -13.36 1.04
CA HIS A 67 -6.26 -13.76 -0.09
C HIS A 67 -7.00 -14.50 -1.21
N GLY A 68 -8.22 -14.99 -0.98
CA GLY A 68 -9.05 -15.63 -1.99
C GLY A 68 -8.54 -16.99 -2.52
N PHE A 69 -7.42 -17.53 -2.03
CA PHE A 69 -6.90 -18.80 -2.49
C PHE A 69 -7.75 -19.96 -1.96
N GLY A 70 -8.16 -20.85 -2.85
CA GLY A 70 -8.88 -22.07 -2.50
C GLY A 70 -7.94 -23.12 -1.90
N LYS A 71 -7.79 -24.26 -2.58
CA LYS A 71 -6.91 -25.33 -2.15
C LYS A 71 -5.45 -24.95 -2.35
N LEU A 72 -4.68 -24.98 -1.25
CA LEU A 72 -3.24 -24.75 -1.27
C LEU A 72 -2.45 -26.06 -1.38
N ALA A 73 -1.25 -26.00 -1.95
CA ALA A 73 -0.34 -27.13 -1.99
C ALA A 73 0.12 -27.52 -0.56
N LYS A 74 0.59 -28.76 -0.40
CA LYS A 74 1.21 -29.18 0.86
C LYS A 74 2.52 -28.41 1.10
N GLY A 75 2.76 -27.98 2.32
CA GLY A 75 3.95 -27.27 2.75
C GLY A 75 3.62 -25.92 3.40
N PHE A 76 4.63 -25.10 3.55
CA PHE A 76 4.45 -23.76 4.11
C PHE A 76 3.97 -22.79 3.01
N ASN A 77 2.76 -22.29 3.20
CA ASN A 77 2.20 -21.19 2.42
C ASN A 77 2.11 -20.01 3.37
N LEU A 78 2.97 -19.04 3.21
CA LEU A 78 3.16 -17.94 4.15
C LEU A 78 3.20 -16.63 3.37
N LEU A 79 2.47 -15.62 3.85
CA LEU A 79 2.70 -14.25 3.42
C LEU A 79 4.01 -13.76 4.06
N ASP A 80 4.95 -13.35 3.23
CA ASP A 80 6.22 -12.79 3.69
C ASP A 80 5.98 -11.40 4.29
N PRO A 81 6.17 -11.20 5.60
CA PRO A 81 5.86 -9.91 6.26
C PRO A 81 6.67 -8.73 5.73
N ILE A 82 7.88 -8.96 5.19
CA ILE A 82 8.71 -7.88 4.60
C ILE A 82 8.17 -7.37 3.27
N LYS A 83 7.23 -8.08 2.66
CA LYS A 83 6.54 -7.67 1.45
C LYS A 83 5.21 -7.04 1.83
N ALA A 84 5.14 -5.72 1.77
CA ALA A 84 3.93 -4.99 2.13
C ALA A 84 3.22 -4.46 0.87
N THR A 85 2.04 -5.01 0.59
CA THR A 85 1.13 -4.50 -0.43
C THR A 85 0.15 -3.55 0.23
N ILE A 86 0.12 -2.31 -0.22
CA ILE A 86 -0.84 -1.30 0.22
C ILE A 86 -2.00 -1.29 -0.76
N ILE A 87 -3.21 -1.46 -0.24
CA ILE A 87 -4.45 -1.43 -1.01
C ILE A 87 -5.02 -0.01 -0.97
N THR A 88 -5.57 0.44 -2.10
CA THR A 88 -6.31 1.67 -2.26
C THR A 88 -7.76 1.37 -2.63
N PRO A 89 -8.75 2.24 -2.34
CA PRO A 89 -10.14 2.04 -2.72
C PRO A 89 -10.35 1.95 -4.23
N GLY A 90 -11.34 1.19 -4.67
CA GLY A 90 -11.78 1.17 -6.06
C GLY A 90 -11.98 -0.21 -6.68
N LEU A 91 -11.43 -1.26 -6.06
CA LEU A 91 -11.62 -2.64 -6.48
C LEU A 91 -11.76 -3.51 -5.22
N ASP A 92 -12.73 -4.40 -5.22
CA ASP A 92 -12.91 -5.34 -4.12
C ASP A 92 -12.12 -6.65 -4.34
N VAL A 93 -12.25 -7.59 -3.39
CA VAL A 93 -11.55 -8.89 -3.43
C VAL A 93 -12.08 -9.84 -4.51
N ASP A 94 -13.29 -9.60 -5.00
CA ASP A 94 -13.95 -10.41 -6.03
C ASP A 94 -13.64 -9.86 -7.45
N GLY A 95 -12.98 -8.69 -7.52
CA GLY A 95 -12.58 -8.04 -8.77
C GLY A 95 -13.62 -7.03 -9.28
N ASP A 96 -14.65 -6.74 -8.48
CA ASP A 96 -15.67 -5.79 -8.85
C ASP A 96 -15.24 -4.35 -8.51
N PHE A 97 -15.47 -3.44 -9.45
CA PHE A 97 -15.19 -2.02 -9.23
C PHE A 97 -16.18 -1.40 -8.24
N ALA A 98 -15.67 -0.58 -7.33
CA ALA A 98 -16.52 0.21 -6.44
C ALA A 98 -17.39 1.19 -7.24
N ASP A 99 -18.63 1.42 -6.78
CA ASP A 99 -19.57 2.30 -7.48
C ASP A 99 -19.32 3.79 -7.24
N ASP A 100 -18.90 4.13 -6.02
CA ASP A 100 -18.85 5.51 -5.55
C ASP A 100 -17.58 6.25 -5.98
N PHE A 101 -16.42 5.67 -5.67
CA PHE A 101 -15.13 6.29 -5.96
C PHE A 101 -13.99 5.27 -5.98
N GLY A 102 -12.89 5.67 -6.59
CA GLY A 102 -11.65 4.90 -6.56
C GLY A 102 -10.41 5.78 -6.50
N ILE A 103 -9.37 5.23 -5.88
CA ILE A 103 -8.06 5.85 -5.79
C ILE A 103 -7.06 5.01 -6.59
N PRO A 104 -6.89 5.28 -7.89
CA PRO A 104 -5.97 4.51 -8.72
C PRO A 104 -4.55 4.57 -8.17
N ALA A 105 -3.94 3.41 -7.97
CA ALA A 105 -2.61 3.33 -7.36
C ALA A 105 -1.53 4.06 -8.18
N ALA A 106 -1.72 4.19 -9.49
CA ALA A 106 -0.82 4.95 -10.35
C ALA A 106 -0.70 6.43 -9.95
N ILE A 107 -1.80 7.04 -9.46
CA ILE A 107 -1.78 8.43 -8.97
C ILE A 107 -1.06 8.49 -7.63
N VAL A 108 -1.36 7.57 -6.71
CA VAL A 108 -0.71 7.50 -5.40
C VAL A 108 0.80 7.32 -5.55
N THR A 109 1.23 6.36 -6.38
CA THR A 109 2.66 6.09 -6.57
C THR A 109 3.39 7.24 -7.27
N LYS A 110 2.72 7.96 -8.16
CA LYS A 110 3.26 9.17 -8.75
C LYS A 110 3.44 10.28 -7.73
N TYR A 111 2.45 10.45 -6.84
CA TYR A 111 2.53 11.39 -5.71
C TYR A 111 3.68 11.02 -4.78
N LEU A 112 3.76 9.76 -4.38
CA LEU A 112 4.83 9.25 -3.51
C LEU A 112 6.22 9.49 -4.12
N ALA A 113 6.39 9.28 -5.43
CA ALA A 113 7.67 9.50 -6.11
C ALA A 113 8.13 10.97 -6.03
N GLU A 114 7.22 11.94 -6.16
CA GLU A 114 7.54 13.37 -5.99
C GLU A 114 7.81 13.75 -4.51
N HIS A 115 7.44 12.88 -3.57
CA HIS A 115 7.77 13.00 -2.14
C HIS A 115 8.97 12.12 -1.72
N GLY A 116 9.73 11.62 -2.69
CA GLY A 116 10.96 10.87 -2.43
C GLY A 116 10.76 9.40 -2.06
N VAL A 117 9.55 8.85 -2.25
CA VAL A 117 9.23 7.45 -1.99
C VAL A 117 9.00 6.71 -3.30
N ILE A 118 9.85 5.72 -3.60
CA ILE A 118 9.74 4.88 -4.78
C ILE A 118 9.24 3.51 -4.36
N VAL A 119 8.19 3.04 -5.04
CA VAL A 119 7.59 1.73 -4.81
C VAL A 119 8.14 0.69 -5.79
N GLU A 120 8.10 -0.59 -5.42
CA GLU A 120 8.60 -1.68 -6.26
C GLU A 120 7.67 -2.01 -7.43
N LYS A 121 6.37 -2.05 -7.17
CA LYS A 121 5.34 -2.37 -8.16
C LYS A 121 4.08 -1.57 -7.91
N CYS A 122 3.35 -1.31 -9.01
CA CYS A 122 2.05 -0.66 -8.99
C CYS A 122 1.05 -1.51 -9.78
N GLY A 123 -0.08 -1.83 -9.16
CA GLY A 123 -1.28 -2.42 -9.77
C GLY A 123 -2.33 -1.34 -10.05
N LEU A 124 -3.59 -1.75 -10.30
CA LEU A 124 -4.70 -0.80 -10.50
C LEU A 124 -5.05 -0.06 -9.21
N TYR A 125 -5.28 -0.82 -8.13
CA TYR A 125 -5.67 -0.33 -6.80
C TYR A 125 -4.80 -0.88 -5.68
N SER A 126 -3.55 -1.16 -5.98
CA SER A 126 -2.56 -1.56 -4.99
C SER A 126 -1.16 -1.20 -5.44
N PHE A 127 -0.28 -1.02 -4.48
CA PHE A 127 1.15 -0.89 -4.76
C PHE A 127 1.95 -1.64 -3.71
N PHE A 128 3.16 -2.00 -4.08
CA PHE A 128 3.99 -2.92 -3.31
C PHE A 128 5.30 -2.26 -2.91
N ILE A 129 5.66 -2.41 -1.65
CA ILE A 129 6.95 -2.04 -1.09
C ILE A 129 7.64 -3.25 -0.47
N MET A 130 8.96 -3.22 -0.39
CA MET A 130 9.77 -4.28 0.19
C MET A 130 10.70 -3.71 1.26
N PHE A 131 10.69 -4.34 2.43
CA PHE A 131 11.60 -4.04 3.53
C PHE A 131 12.90 -4.81 3.33
N THR A 132 13.85 -4.18 2.64
CA THR A 132 15.19 -4.73 2.42
C THR A 132 16.13 -4.31 3.53
N ILE A 133 17.29 -4.97 3.62
CA ILE A 133 18.36 -4.59 4.55
C ILE A 133 18.67 -3.09 4.44
N GLY A 134 18.67 -2.39 5.57
CA GLY A 134 18.93 -0.94 5.65
C GLY A 134 17.71 -0.04 5.49
N ILE A 135 16.50 -0.59 5.38
CA ILE A 135 15.27 0.17 5.57
C ILE A 135 15.10 0.44 7.07
N THR A 136 14.95 1.70 7.44
CA THR A 136 14.81 2.15 8.82
C THR A 136 13.46 2.84 9.04
N LYS A 137 13.07 2.98 10.30
CA LYS A 137 11.86 3.69 10.71
C LYS A 137 11.73 5.08 10.07
N GLY A 138 12.82 5.82 9.94
CA GLY A 138 12.79 7.13 9.29
C GLY A 138 12.33 7.08 7.83
N ARG A 139 12.72 6.04 7.10
CA ARG A 139 12.37 5.86 5.68
C ARG A 139 10.90 5.47 5.49
N TRP A 140 10.42 4.46 6.21
CA TRP A 140 9.02 4.06 6.04
C TRP A 140 8.05 5.04 6.70
N ASN A 141 8.48 5.80 7.71
CA ASN A 141 7.68 6.88 8.27
C ASN A 141 7.41 8.01 7.24
N THR A 142 8.37 8.26 6.34
CA THR A 142 8.16 9.16 5.20
C THR A 142 7.01 8.68 4.31
N LEU A 143 6.90 7.37 4.07
CA LEU A 143 5.77 6.80 3.33
C LEU A 143 4.43 7.04 4.07
N VAL A 144 4.36 6.73 5.37
CA VAL A 144 3.14 6.93 6.17
C VAL A 144 2.69 8.39 6.12
N THR A 145 3.63 9.31 6.35
CA THR A 145 3.35 10.76 6.29
C THR A 145 2.89 11.21 4.91
N ALA A 146 3.50 10.69 3.84
CA ALA A 146 3.12 11.03 2.48
C ALA A 146 1.71 10.50 2.13
N LEU A 147 1.31 9.33 2.66
CA LEU A 147 -0.06 8.83 2.49
C LEU A 147 -1.09 9.68 3.24
N GLN A 148 -0.79 10.12 4.45
CA GLN A 148 -1.64 11.06 5.19
C GLN A 148 -1.77 12.40 4.46
N GLN A 149 -0.67 12.92 3.93
CA GLN A 149 -0.68 14.15 3.13
C GLN A 149 -1.47 13.99 1.82
N PHE A 150 -1.34 12.83 1.15
CA PHE A 150 -2.16 12.51 -0.02
C PHE A 150 -3.66 12.57 0.30
N LYS A 151 -4.07 11.99 1.43
CA LYS A 151 -5.46 12.02 1.89
C LYS A 151 -5.95 13.45 2.11
N ASP A 152 -5.16 14.25 2.80
CA ASP A 152 -5.45 15.67 3.03
C ASP A 152 -5.59 16.47 1.72
N ASP A 153 -4.70 16.25 0.77
CA ASP A 153 -4.70 16.91 -0.53
C ASP A 153 -5.89 16.46 -1.39
N TYR A 154 -6.26 15.19 -1.29
CA TYR A 154 -7.44 14.65 -1.95
C TYR A 154 -8.73 15.26 -1.38
N ASP A 155 -8.88 15.33 -0.06
CA ASP A 155 -10.08 15.88 0.59
C ASP A 155 -10.28 17.35 0.24
N LYS A 156 -9.18 18.09 0.11
CA LYS A 156 -9.18 19.49 -0.33
C LYS A 156 -9.27 19.65 -1.85
N ASN A 157 -9.25 18.55 -2.59
CA ASN A 157 -9.20 18.53 -4.06
C ASN A 157 -8.10 19.44 -4.61
N GLN A 158 -6.90 19.35 -4.05
CA GLN A 158 -5.80 20.24 -4.41
C GLN A 158 -5.46 20.14 -5.92
N PRO A 159 -5.19 21.27 -6.58
CA PRO A 159 -4.81 21.26 -7.97
C PRO A 159 -3.43 20.64 -8.18
N LEU A 160 -3.28 19.88 -9.26
CA LEU A 160 -2.06 19.07 -9.49
C LEU A 160 -0.79 19.91 -9.63
N TRP A 161 -0.85 21.13 -10.12
CA TRP A 161 0.33 22.01 -10.19
C TRP A 161 0.98 22.23 -8.83
N ARG A 162 0.18 22.16 -7.76
CA ARG A 162 0.65 22.36 -6.39
C ARG A 162 1.31 21.13 -5.78
N ILE A 163 0.75 19.95 -6.08
CA ILE A 163 1.11 18.69 -5.39
C ILE A 163 1.94 17.74 -6.26
N LEU A 164 1.91 17.93 -7.58
CA LEU A 164 2.68 17.17 -8.57
C LEU A 164 3.36 18.10 -9.59
N PRO A 165 4.21 19.04 -9.14
CA PRO A 165 4.81 20.05 -10.03
C PRO A 165 5.69 19.46 -11.13
N GLU A 166 6.44 18.38 -10.84
CA GLU A 166 7.29 17.74 -11.84
C GLU A 166 6.47 17.02 -12.93
N PHE A 167 5.34 16.43 -12.54
CA PHE A 167 4.39 15.86 -13.50
C PHE A 167 3.77 16.96 -14.37
N CYS A 168 3.30 18.03 -13.77
CA CYS A 168 2.67 19.15 -14.48
C CYS A 168 3.65 19.85 -15.45
N ALA A 169 4.94 19.94 -15.08
CA ALA A 169 5.96 20.48 -15.98
C ALA A 169 6.05 19.68 -17.31
N LYS A 170 5.79 18.36 -17.24
CA LYS A 170 5.77 17.47 -18.43
C LYS A 170 4.39 17.39 -19.11
N ALA A 171 3.33 17.71 -18.37
CA ALA A 171 1.95 17.58 -18.82
C ALA A 171 1.09 18.79 -18.36
N PRO A 172 1.33 20.01 -18.89
CA PRO A 172 0.69 21.24 -18.41
C PRO A 172 -0.84 21.23 -18.45
N ARG A 173 -1.43 20.43 -19.33
CA ARG A 173 -2.89 20.27 -19.43
C ARG A 173 -3.58 19.83 -18.16
N TYR A 174 -2.85 19.22 -17.22
CA TYR A 174 -3.37 18.72 -15.94
C TYR A 174 -3.20 19.72 -14.79
N GLU A 175 -2.50 20.83 -14.97
CA GLU A 175 -2.17 21.77 -13.88
C GLU A 175 -3.36 22.16 -13.01
N ARG A 176 -4.51 22.42 -13.63
CA ARG A 176 -5.71 22.91 -12.95
C ARG A 176 -6.68 21.80 -12.54
N VAL A 177 -6.37 20.54 -12.86
CA VAL A 177 -7.18 19.39 -12.45
C VAL A 177 -6.98 19.17 -10.96
N GLY A 178 -8.06 18.96 -10.21
CA GLY A 178 -8.01 18.59 -8.81
C GLY A 178 -7.60 17.12 -8.64
N LEU A 179 -6.94 16.81 -7.55
CA LEU A 179 -6.48 15.44 -7.26
C LEU A 179 -7.64 14.44 -7.22
N ARG A 180 -8.71 14.79 -6.51
CA ARG A 180 -9.92 13.97 -6.43
C ARG A 180 -10.59 13.80 -7.79
N ASP A 181 -10.68 14.88 -8.56
CA ASP A 181 -11.28 14.85 -9.90
C ASP A 181 -10.49 13.94 -10.84
N LEU A 182 -9.15 13.95 -10.76
CA LEU A 182 -8.31 13.04 -11.54
C LEU A 182 -8.50 11.59 -11.13
N CYS A 183 -8.54 11.30 -9.81
CA CYS A 183 -8.80 9.95 -9.30
C CYS A 183 -10.12 9.42 -9.84
N GLN A 184 -11.18 10.21 -9.76
CA GLN A 184 -12.51 9.82 -10.25
C GLN A 184 -12.51 9.59 -11.76
N GLN A 185 -11.93 10.49 -12.55
CA GLN A 185 -11.87 10.34 -14.01
C GLN A 185 -11.16 9.05 -14.43
N ILE A 186 -10.06 8.69 -13.77
CA ILE A 186 -9.33 7.45 -14.09
C ILE A 186 -10.09 6.23 -13.60
N HIS A 187 -10.73 6.29 -12.43
CA HIS A 187 -11.58 5.23 -11.93
C HIS A 187 -12.74 4.93 -12.88
N ASP A 188 -13.45 5.95 -13.32
CA ASP A 188 -14.55 5.83 -14.28
C ASP A 188 -14.07 5.24 -15.63
N MET A 189 -12.88 5.65 -16.08
CA MET A 189 -12.26 5.08 -17.27
C MET A 189 -11.92 3.60 -17.11
N TYR A 190 -11.43 3.19 -15.95
CA TYR A 190 -11.14 1.77 -15.67
C TYR A 190 -12.43 0.94 -15.68
N LYS A 191 -13.49 1.41 -15.02
CA LYS A 191 -14.81 0.77 -15.05
C LYS A 191 -15.35 0.66 -16.47
N ALA A 192 -15.31 1.74 -17.24
CA ALA A 192 -15.86 1.78 -18.60
C ALA A 192 -15.13 0.84 -19.59
N ASN A 193 -13.88 0.49 -19.30
CA ASN A 193 -13.06 -0.37 -20.17
C ASN A 193 -12.82 -1.77 -19.60
N ASP A 194 -13.42 -2.07 -18.43
CA ASP A 194 -13.30 -3.37 -17.77
C ASP A 194 -11.85 -3.89 -17.70
N VAL A 195 -10.97 -3.07 -17.09
CA VAL A 195 -9.52 -3.32 -17.07
C VAL A 195 -9.05 -4.13 -15.84
N ALA A 196 -9.98 -4.64 -15.00
CA ALA A 196 -9.68 -5.46 -13.82
C ALA A 196 -9.39 -6.91 -14.17
#